data_a1367c4d3fa78e4dc1b462f3047db460
#
_entry.id   a1367c4d3fa78e4dc1b462f3047db460
#
_cell.length_a   1.000
_cell.length_b   1.000
_cell.length_c   1.000
_cell.angle_alpha   90.00
_cell.angle_beta   90.00
_cell.angle_gamma   90.00
#
_symmetry.space_group_name_H-M   'P 1'
#
loop_
_entity.id
_entity.type
_entity.pdbx_description
1 polymer ?
#
loop_
_entity_poly.entity_id
_entity_poly.type
_entity_poly.pdbx_seq_one_letter_code
_entity_poly.pdbx_strand_id
1 'polypeptide(L)'
;METAKAIKTIKVQWNAISGRWTVTAFDQTATESSPVVHSLANWAETQADLTPVRLVLSACNYATHWVSLPGVSNRHLARALPYALEEGLIDDLADYLIIPAGAEGKKVRAYVVGNDLIERLLEECELHHLQVRELIPETQLLPDQGAVMQRQNGGWAIRIPGVFEGWVIDSALTPVLESLFDHESAEQGAHQVTGLKIMAAQLDQAQLLKTTLESSFAGIFTDIELLATDGVQQRNQRLQGKLTNLLTGRFQVREVVEDRPPVWWRGLAAVAAVWVVTATLYLFIDNYTLKQQSRQVQAEAISLYKSLFPGERIRSLERQIKAKLDGDGDADGAGFIGTTSVLARVYAAQGLQKQVQLMSLRFNDRLQELVVEVRASNLNELQTLRSALEKEG
;
A
#
# COMPACT_ATOMS: atom_id res chain seq x y z
N MET A 1 -17.64 6.37 5.28
CA MET A 1 -16.39 6.44 6.09
C MET A 1 -16.46 5.28 7.06
N GLU A 2 -15.90 4.15 6.67
CA GLU A 2 -15.77 2.99 7.55
C GLU A 2 -14.65 3.32 8.54
N THR A 3 -15.00 3.46 9.80
CA THR A 3 -14.03 3.66 10.89
C THR A 3 -13.10 2.45 10.89
N ALA A 4 -11.81 2.66 10.65
CA ALA A 4 -10.81 1.62 10.76
C ALA A 4 -11.04 0.87 12.08
N LYS A 5 -11.40 -0.42 12.01
CA LYS A 5 -11.62 -1.24 13.19
C LYS A 5 -10.35 -1.21 14.04
N ALA A 6 -10.48 -0.82 15.31
CA ALA A 6 -9.34 -0.81 16.22
C ALA A 6 -8.75 -2.23 16.35
N ILE A 7 -7.44 -2.34 16.25
CA ILE A 7 -6.74 -3.63 16.42
C ILE A 7 -6.89 -4.07 17.88
N LYS A 8 -7.48 -5.24 18.09
CA LYS A 8 -7.60 -5.83 19.43
C LYS A 8 -6.36 -6.64 19.75
N THR A 9 -5.78 -6.41 20.92
CA THR A 9 -4.62 -7.17 21.41
C THR A 9 -5.08 -8.21 22.41
N ILE A 10 -4.71 -9.48 22.19
CA ILE A 10 -5.01 -10.60 23.07
C ILE A 10 -3.78 -11.46 23.30
N LYS A 11 -3.64 -11.96 24.53
CA LYS A 11 -2.63 -12.98 24.83
C LYS A 11 -3.20 -14.36 24.54
N VAL A 12 -2.47 -15.17 23.78
CA VAL A 12 -2.82 -16.54 23.42
C VAL A 12 -1.83 -17.52 24.03
N GLN A 13 -2.35 -18.63 24.56
CA GLN A 13 -1.57 -19.68 25.16
C GLN A 13 -2.13 -21.03 24.74
N TRP A 14 -1.28 -21.89 24.19
CA TRP A 14 -1.63 -23.28 23.95
C TRP A 14 -1.61 -24.07 25.26
N ASN A 15 -2.71 -24.71 25.59
CA ASN A 15 -2.80 -25.61 26.72
C ASN A 15 -2.69 -27.06 26.22
N ALA A 16 -1.53 -27.67 26.43
CA ALA A 16 -1.25 -29.02 25.96
C ALA A 16 -2.16 -30.08 26.60
N ILE A 17 -2.67 -29.85 27.82
CA ILE A 17 -3.57 -30.79 28.53
C ILE A 17 -4.94 -30.80 27.89
N SER A 18 -5.52 -29.63 27.61
CA SER A 18 -6.84 -29.51 27.00
C SER A 18 -6.82 -29.57 25.47
N GLY A 19 -5.65 -29.45 24.84
CA GLY A 19 -5.50 -29.37 23.40
C GLY A 19 -6.21 -28.16 22.77
N ARG A 20 -6.28 -27.03 23.49
CA ARG A 20 -7.01 -25.82 23.06
C ARG A 20 -6.21 -24.56 23.31
N TRP A 21 -6.46 -23.56 22.48
CA TRP A 21 -5.97 -22.22 22.71
C TRP A 21 -6.81 -21.50 23.76
N THR A 22 -6.14 -20.90 24.73
CA THR A 22 -6.75 -20.03 25.74
C THR A 22 -6.37 -18.58 25.47
N VAL A 23 -7.31 -17.67 25.73
CA VAL A 23 -7.16 -16.24 25.48
C VAL A 23 -7.33 -15.45 26.76
N THR A 24 -6.49 -14.47 26.93
CA THR A 24 -6.59 -13.45 27.97
C THR A 24 -6.64 -12.07 27.30
N ALA A 25 -7.68 -11.30 27.59
CA ALA A 25 -7.80 -9.94 27.04
C ALA A 25 -6.74 -9.02 27.66
N PHE A 26 -6.08 -8.21 26.84
CA PHE A 26 -5.04 -7.26 27.25
C PHE A 26 -5.62 -5.89 27.70
N ASP A 27 -6.81 -5.54 27.18
CA ASP A 27 -7.40 -4.22 27.38
C ASP A 27 -8.12 -4.03 28.72
N GLN A 28 -8.22 -5.07 29.53
CA GLN A 28 -8.85 -4.92 30.84
C GLN A 28 -7.83 -4.31 31.81
N THR A 29 -8.05 -3.07 32.19
CA THR A 29 -7.55 -2.54 33.45
C THR A 29 -7.99 -3.53 34.52
N ALA A 30 -7.08 -4.41 34.92
CA ALA A 30 -7.35 -5.43 35.92
C ALA A 30 -7.55 -4.77 37.28
N THR A 31 -8.76 -4.25 37.50
CA THR A 31 -9.28 -3.89 38.83
C THR A 31 -9.87 -5.12 39.53
N GLU A 32 -9.99 -6.24 38.84
CA GLU A 32 -10.52 -7.47 39.40
C GLU A 32 -9.49 -8.62 39.31
N SER A 33 -9.35 -9.25 40.43
CA SER A 33 -8.52 -10.36 40.79
C SER A 33 -8.71 -11.60 39.90
N SER A 34 -8.08 -11.67 38.81
CA SER A 34 -7.81 -12.79 37.88
C SER A 34 -8.27 -12.47 36.46
N PRO A 35 -7.38 -12.52 35.49
CA PRO A 35 -7.79 -12.36 34.08
C PRO A 35 -8.73 -13.51 33.71
N VAL A 36 -9.90 -13.17 33.17
CA VAL A 36 -10.84 -14.19 32.70
C VAL A 36 -10.23 -14.89 31.50
N VAL A 37 -9.96 -16.18 31.65
CA VAL A 37 -9.40 -17.02 30.59
C VAL A 37 -10.54 -17.66 29.83
N HIS A 38 -10.65 -17.34 28.55
CA HIS A 38 -11.60 -17.94 27.62
C HIS A 38 -10.89 -18.90 26.65
N SER A 39 -11.62 -19.83 26.06
CA SER A 39 -11.08 -20.48 24.84
C SER A 39 -11.06 -19.45 23.69
N LEU A 40 -10.13 -19.61 22.74
CA LEU A 40 -10.07 -18.72 21.57
C LEU A 40 -11.40 -18.71 20.80
N ALA A 41 -12.01 -19.89 20.63
CA ALA A 41 -13.33 -20.05 20.03
C ALA A 41 -14.40 -19.19 20.73
N ASN A 42 -14.57 -19.34 22.03
CA ASN A 42 -15.59 -18.59 22.78
C ASN A 42 -15.34 -17.08 22.77
N TRP A 43 -14.07 -16.67 22.79
CA TRP A 43 -13.74 -15.26 22.67
C TRP A 43 -14.06 -14.72 21.28
N ALA A 44 -13.73 -15.48 20.23
CA ALA A 44 -13.97 -15.11 18.85
C ALA A 44 -15.46 -14.92 18.53
N GLU A 45 -16.35 -15.78 19.08
CA GLU A 45 -17.80 -15.65 18.93
C GLU A 45 -18.36 -14.30 19.44
N THR A 46 -17.65 -13.66 20.37
CA THR A 46 -18.02 -12.33 20.87
C THR A 46 -17.55 -11.19 19.98
N GLN A 47 -16.77 -11.49 18.93
CA GLN A 47 -16.21 -10.51 18.04
C GLN A 47 -17.00 -10.36 16.74
N ALA A 48 -16.83 -9.23 16.07
CA ALA A 48 -17.38 -9.07 14.73
C ALA A 48 -16.48 -9.80 13.71
N ASP A 49 -17.07 -10.27 12.63
CA ASP A 49 -16.31 -10.86 11.53
C ASP A 49 -15.18 -9.96 11.04
N LEU A 50 -14.06 -10.57 10.67
CA LEU A 50 -12.86 -9.89 10.20
C LEU A 50 -12.33 -8.84 11.20
N THR A 51 -12.46 -9.14 12.50
CA THR A 51 -11.85 -8.28 13.53
C THR A 51 -10.32 -8.39 13.43
N PRO A 52 -9.60 -7.26 13.24
CA PRO A 52 -8.15 -7.26 13.21
C PRO A 52 -7.60 -7.52 14.61
N VAL A 53 -6.76 -8.54 14.74
CA VAL A 53 -6.18 -8.94 16.02
C VAL A 53 -4.66 -8.92 15.98
N ARG A 54 -4.06 -8.46 17.06
CA ARG A 54 -2.66 -8.63 17.40
C ARG A 54 -2.59 -9.71 18.48
N LEU A 55 -1.88 -10.78 18.20
CA LEU A 55 -1.71 -11.89 19.12
C LEU A 55 -0.41 -11.73 19.88
N VAL A 56 -0.45 -11.96 21.20
CA VAL A 56 0.72 -12.06 22.05
C VAL A 56 0.88 -13.51 22.46
N LEU A 57 1.89 -14.17 21.92
CA LEU A 57 2.17 -15.57 22.22
C LEU A 57 2.75 -15.69 23.62
N SER A 58 2.13 -16.53 24.45
CA SER A 58 2.61 -16.76 25.82
C SER A 58 4.01 -17.34 25.85
N ALA A 59 4.81 -16.89 26.80
CA ALA A 59 6.21 -17.27 26.92
C ALA A 59 6.45 -18.77 27.15
N CYS A 60 5.43 -19.52 27.55
CA CYS A 60 5.50 -20.98 27.66
C CYS A 60 5.35 -21.72 26.30
N ASN A 61 5.03 -21.03 25.23
CA ASN A 61 4.80 -21.62 23.92
C ASN A 61 5.93 -21.41 22.92
N TYR A 62 7.04 -20.82 23.32
CA TYR A 62 8.24 -20.66 22.53
C TYR A 62 9.48 -20.70 23.41
N ALA A 63 10.64 -20.94 22.79
CA ALA A 63 11.95 -20.85 23.47
C ALA A 63 12.68 -19.60 22.98
N THR A 64 13.53 -19.07 23.87
CA THR A 64 14.46 -17.99 23.52
C THR A 64 15.87 -18.49 23.74
N HIS A 65 16.70 -18.35 22.72
CA HIS A 65 18.11 -18.73 22.77
C HIS A 65 19.02 -17.52 22.58
N TRP A 66 20.12 -17.53 23.26
CA TRP A 66 21.20 -16.55 23.14
C TRP A 66 22.41 -17.21 22.49
N VAL A 67 22.70 -16.86 21.24
CA VAL A 67 23.74 -17.50 20.43
C VAL A 67 24.87 -16.53 20.15
N SER A 68 26.11 -16.97 20.38
CA SER A 68 27.30 -16.21 20.02
C SER A 68 27.65 -16.46 18.56
N LEU A 69 27.55 -15.41 17.73
CA LEU A 69 27.84 -15.47 16.28
C LEU A 69 28.88 -14.39 15.91
N PRO A 70 30.17 -14.59 16.32
CA PRO A 70 31.19 -13.60 16.05
C PRO A 70 31.45 -13.46 14.54
N GLY A 71 31.47 -12.22 14.07
CA GLY A 71 31.79 -11.92 12.66
C GLY A 71 30.64 -12.08 11.66
N VAL A 72 29.45 -12.47 12.11
CA VAL A 72 28.25 -12.55 11.21
C VAL A 72 27.57 -11.21 11.16
N SER A 73 27.41 -10.67 9.94
CA SER A 73 26.67 -9.42 9.73
C SER A 73 25.15 -9.62 9.88
N ASN A 74 24.43 -8.57 10.25
CA ASN A 74 22.97 -8.61 10.44
C ASN A 74 22.20 -9.19 9.23
N ARG A 75 22.72 -9.04 8.02
CA ARG A 75 22.11 -9.58 6.80
C ARG A 75 22.16 -11.11 6.71
N HIS A 76 23.14 -11.71 7.36
CA HIS A 76 23.38 -13.16 7.34
C HIS A 76 22.90 -13.88 8.59
N LEU A 77 22.47 -13.14 9.62
CA LEU A 77 22.00 -13.72 10.89
C LEU A 77 20.87 -14.73 10.68
N ALA A 78 19.86 -14.39 9.89
CA ALA A 78 18.72 -15.29 9.64
C ALA A 78 19.14 -16.63 8.99
N ARG A 79 20.25 -16.65 8.23
CA ARG A 79 20.78 -17.89 7.63
C ARG A 79 21.71 -18.66 8.55
N ALA A 80 22.46 -17.96 9.41
CA ALA A 80 23.45 -18.59 10.29
C ALA A 80 22.83 -19.13 11.59
N LEU A 81 21.77 -18.47 12.10
CA LEU A 81 21.11 -18.84 13.35
C LEU A 81 20.61 -20.29 13.41
N PRO A 82 19.90 -20.83 12.39
CA PRO A 82 19.43 -22.21 12.43
C PRO A 82 20.56 -23.21 12.69
N TYR A 83 21.65 -23.09 11.95
CA TYR A 83 22.81 -23.99 12.11
C TYR A 83 23.48 -23.86 13.46
N ALA A 84 23.52 -22.68 14.06
CA ALA A 84 24.10 -22.46 15.37
C ALA A 84 23.22 -22.96 16.53
N LEU A 85 21.94 -23.22 16.26
CA LEU A 85 20.96 -23.74 17.22
C LEU A 85 20.70 -25.23 17.06
N GLU A 86 21.15 -25.85 15.98
CA GLU A 86 20.87 -27.25 15.60
C GLU A 86 21.20 -28.24 16.74
N GLU A 87 22.33 -28.05 17.38
CA GLU A 87 22.76 -28.93 18.49
C GLU A 87 21.93 -28.76 19.77
N GLY A 88 21.24 -27.62 19.91
CA GLY A 88 20.41 -27.30 21.08
C GLY A 88 18.93 -27.59 20.90
N LEU A 89 18.48 -28.02 19.70
CA LEU A 89 17.08 -28.33 19.40
C LEU A 89 16.84 -29.85 19.52
N ILE A 90 15.61 -30.20 19.90
CA ILE A 90 15.21 -31.61 20.11
C ILE A 90 14.77 -32.24 18.77
N ASP A 91 14.02 -31.49 17.95
CA ASP A 91 13.48 -31.95 16.67
C ASP A 91 14.29 -31.35 15.51
N ASP A 92 13.91 -31.66 14.26
CA ASP A 92 14.58 -31.17 13.07
C ASP A 92 14.42 -29.65 12.93
N LEU A 93 15.46 -28.99 12.42
CA LEU A 93 15.43 -27.53 12.12
C LEU A 93 14.23 -27.12 11.26
N ALA A 94 13.78 -28.01 10.39
CA ALA A 94 12.64 -27.77 9.52
C ALA A 94 11.32 -27.62 10.28
N ASP A 95 11.23 -28.16 11.50
CA ASP A 95 10.03 -28.10 12.33
C ASP A 95 9.90 -26.82 13.13
N TYR A 96 10.93 -25.98 13.10
CA TYR A 96 10.96 -24.75 13.85
C TYR A 96 11.02 -23.50 12.97
N LEU A 97 10.34 -22.48 13.43
CA LEU A 97 10.51 -21.11 12.98
C LEU A 97 11.53 -20.42 13.90
N ILE A 98 12.66 -20.00 13.34
CA ILE A 98 13.76 -19.38 14.08
C ILE A 98 13.88 -17.92 13.62
N ILE A 99 13.70 -16.98 14.56
CA ILE A 99 13.61 -15.55 14.25
C ILE A 99 14.65 -14.77 15.08
N PRO A 100 15.56 -14.04 14.43
CA PRO A 100 16.48 -13.15 15.15
C PRO A 100 15.71 -11.97 15.78
N ALA A 101 15.95 -11.71 17.05
CA ALA A 101 15.21 -10.72 17.84
C ALA A 101 16.10 -9.61 18.43
N GLY A 102 17.23 -9.37 17.83
CA GLY A 102 18.20 -8.37 18.25
C GLY A 102 19.47 -8.98 18.84
N ALA A 103 20.45 -8.13 19.12
CA ALA A 103 21.73 -8.54 19.68
C ALA A 103 22.00 -7.76 20.97
N GLU A 104 22.53 -8.47 21.98
CA GLU A 104 23.03 -7.85 23.20
C GLU A 104 24.51 -8.23 23.33
N GLY A 105 25.40 -7.26 23.21
CA GLY A 105 26.84 -7.49 23.17
C GLY A 105 27.26 -8.36 21.98
N LYS A 106 27.85 -9.52 22.27
CA LYS A 106 28.28 -10.50 21.26
C LYS A 106 27.27 -11.63 21.01
N LYS A 107 26.20 -11.69 21.82
CA LYS A 107 25.16 -12.71 21.72
C LYS A 107 23.97 -12.17 20.93
N VAL A 108 23.40 -12.98 20.05
CA VAL A 108 22.18 -12.72 19.27
C VAL A 108 21.04 -13.47 19.93
N ARG A 109 19.96 -12.76 20.21
CA ARG A 109 18.73 -13.35 20.71
C ARG A 109 17.92 -13.93 19.55
N ALA A 110 17.44 -15.15 19.70
CA ALA A 110 16.60 -15.84 18.76
C ALA A 110 15.35 -16.41 19.42
N TYR A 111 14.19 -16.18 18.83
CA TYR A 111 12.96 -16.87 19.19
C TYR A 111 12.82 -18.13 18.36
N VAL A 112 12.49 -19.23 19.01
CA VAL A 112 12.29 -20.54 18.41
C VAL A 112 10.87 -21.01 18.72
N VAL A 113 10.07 -21.23 17.70
CA VAL A 113 8.67 -21.64 17.83
C VAL A 113 8.41 -22.83 16.91
N GLY A 114 7.69 -23.84 17.39
CA GLY A 114 7.28 -24.95 16.54
C GLY A 114 6.34 -24.48 15.41
N ASN A 115 6.64 -24.92 14.22
CA ASN A 115 5.85 -24.58 13.05
C ASN A 115 4.40 -25.05 13.15
N ASP A 116 4.19 -26.26 13.66
CA ASP A 116 2.89 -26.86 13.88
C ASP A 116 2.03 -26.06 14.88
N LEU A 117 2.66 -25.42 15.85
CA LEU A 117 1.98 -24.59 16.83
C LEU A 117 1.43 -23.30 16.16
N ILE A 118 2.22 -22.69 15.30
CA ILE A 118 1.80 -21.49 14.56
C ILE A 118 0.71 -21.84 13.56
N GLU A 119 0.85 -22.95 12.85
CA GLU A 119 -0.16 -23.43 11.89
C GLU A 119 -1.51 -23.63 12.58
N ARG A 120 -1.55 -24.39 13.67
CA ARG A 120 -2.79 -24.59 14.46
C ARG A 120 -3.40 -23.29 14.96
N LEU A 121 -2.57 -22.33 15.39
CA LEU A 121 -3.07 -21.03 15.84
C LEU A 121 -3.73 -20.25 14.71
N LEU A 122 -3.07 -20.21 13.55
CA LEU A 122 -3.59 -19.49 12.39
C LEU A 122 -4.84 -20.17 11.81
N GLU A 123 -4.86 -21.49 11.73
CA GLU A 123 -6.04 -22.26 11.31
C GLU A 123 -7.25 -22.00 12.21
N GLU A 124 -7.06 -21.99 13.55
CA GLU A 124 -8.15 -21.68 14.47
C GLU A 124 -8.62 -20.22 14.36
N CYS A 125 -7.69 -19.28 14.14
CA CYS A 125 -8.05 -17.89 13.88
C CYS A 125 -8.84 -17.73 12.56
N GLU A 126 -8.45 -18.44 11.52
CA GLU A 126 -9.13 -18.43 10.22
C GLU A 126 -10.53 -19.06 10.32
N LEU A 127 -10.66 -20.17 11.03
CA LEU A 127 -11.94 -20.85 11.29
C LEU A 127 -12.96 -19.90 11.96
N HIS A 128 -12.47 -19.02 12.83
CA HIS A 128 -13.29 -18.03 13.55
C HIS A 128 -13.30 -16.64 12.90
N HIS A 129 -12.88 -16.52 11.63
CA HIS A 129 -12.88 -15.28 10.87
C HIS A 129 -12.12 -14.11 11.55
N LEU A 130 -11.07 -14.42 12.32
CA LEU A 130 -10.20 -13.41 12.91
C LEU A 130 -9.10 -12.99 11.92
N GLN A 131 -8.88 -11.69 11.78
CA GLN A 131 -7.83 -11.19 10.92
C GLN A 131 -6.54 -10.96 11.72
N VAL A 132 -5.66 -11.96 11.76
CA VAL A 132 -4.38 -11.84 12.46
C VAL A 132 -3.49 -10.85 11.73
N ARG A 133 -2.96 -9.85 12.44
CA ARG A 133 -2.03 -8.86 11.92
C ARG A 133 -0.59 -9.15 12.34
N GLU A 134 -0.40 -9.45 13.60
CA GLU A 134 0.92 -9.66 14.20
C GLU A 134 0.83 -10.75 15.25
N LEU A 135 1.91 -11.50 15.42
CA LEU A 135 2.13 -12.44 16.52
C LEU A 135 3.41 -12.04 17.24
N ILE A 136 3.30 -11.60 18.49
CA ILE A 136 4.39 -10.98 19.25
C ILE A 136 4.76 -11.90 20.43
N PRO A 137 6.05 -12.17 20.68
CA PRO A 137 6.46 -12.87 21.88
C PRO A 137 6.16 -12.07 23.14
N GLU A 138 5.55 -12.71 24.14
CA GLU A 138 5.17 -12.05 25.41
C GLU A 138 6.35 -11.39 26.14
N THR A 139 7.52 -12.04 26.13
CA THR A 139 8.71 -11.54 26.83
C THR A 139 9.22 -10.20 26.31
N GLN A 140 8.90 -9.84 25.05
CA GLN A 140 9.21 -8.50 24.54
C GLN A 140 8.41 -7.37 25.22
N LEU A 141 7.32 -7.71 25.87
CA LEU A 141 6.49 -6.75 26.61
C LEU A 141 7.00 -6.50 28.05
N LEU A 142 8.00 -7.27 28.49
CA LEU A 142 8.71 -6.98 29.73
C LEU A 142 9.56 -5.71 29.58
N PRO A 143 9.86 -5.00 30.69
CA PRO A 143 10.73 -3.83 30.67
C PRO A 143 12.08 -4.12 29.99
N ASP A 144 12.56 -3.18 29.15
CA ASP A 144 13.83 -3.37 28.40
C ASP A 144 15.08 -3.26 29.26
N GLN A 145 14.98 -2.51 30.33
CA GLN A 145 16.15 -2.17 31.16
C GLN A 145 16.29 -3.13 32.31
N GLY A 146 17.46 -3.79 32.38
CA GLY A 146 17.85 -4.68 33.47
C GLY A 146 17.17 -6.04 33.46
N ALA A 147 17.40 -6.79 34.52
CA ALA A 147 16.76 -8.07 34.76
C ALA A 147 15.36 -7.88 35.32
N VAL A 148 14.41 -8.69 34.84
CA VAL A 148 12.99 -8.61 35.26
C VAL A 148 12.44 -10.01 35.48
N MET A 149 11.74 -10.21 36.57
CA MET A 149 10.92 -11.37 36.86
C MET A 149 9.48 -10.91 37.11
N GLN A 150 8.56 -11.26 36.22
CA GLN A 150 7.17 -10.89 36.35
C GLN A 150 6.30 -12.10 36.69
N ARG A 151 5.52 -11.99 37.77
CA ARG A 151 4.58 -13.02 38.17
C ARG A 151 3.49 -13.22 37.17
N GLN A 152 3.23 -14.45 36.78
CA GLN A 152 2.14 -14.88 35.93
C GLN A 152 1.43 -16.10 36.53
N ASN A 153 0.34 -16.55 35.92
CA ASN A 153 -0.38 -17.72 36.41
C ASN A 153 0.53 -18.96 36.43
N GLY A 154 0.79 -19.45 37.64
CA GLY A 154 1.56 -20.68 37.89
C GLY A 154 3.08 -20.58 37.69
N GLY A 155 3.65 -19.41 37.45
CA GLY A 155 5.08 -19.23 37.22
C GLY A 155 5.55 -17.81 37.06
N TRP A 156 6.69 -17.62 36.46
CA TRP A 156 7.37 -16.34 36.27
C TRP A 156 7.82 -16.17 34.84
N ALA A 157 7.45 -15.07 34.22
CA ALA A 157 8.08 -14.60 32.99
C ALA A 157 9.38 -13.90 33.40
N ILE A 158 10.49 -14.38 32.89
CA ILE A 158 11.84 -13.96 33.30
C ILE A 158 12.54 -13.40 32.07
N ARG A 159 13.27 -12.31 32.30
CA ARG A 159 14.23 -11.77 31.34
C ARG A 159 15.46 -11.32 32.10
N ILE A 160 16.55 -12.01 31.85
CA ILE A 160 17.90 -11.67 32.34
C ILE A 160 18.72 -11.47 31.06
N PRO A 161 19.07 -10.21 30.71
CA PRO A 161 19.72 -9.89 29.44
C PRO A 161 20.99 -10.72 29.22
N GLY A 162 21.11 -11.35 28.04
CA GLY A 162 22.25 -12.17 27.65
C GLY A 162 22.35 -13.52 28.34
N VAL A 163 21.45 -13.84 29.28
CA VAL A 163 21.47 -15.09 30.07
C VAL A 163 20.24 -15.94 29.78
N PHE A 164 19.07 -15.41 30.11
CA PHE A 164 17.80 -16.15 29.98
C PHE A 164 16.62 -15.23 29.67
N GLU A 165 15.74 -15.71 28.80
CA GLU A 165 14.45 -15.09 28.55
C GLU A 165 13.41 -16.18 28.30
N GLY A 166 12.33 -16.20 29.10
CA GLY A 166 11.30 -17.23 28.96
C GLY A 166 10.33 -17.24 30.13
N TRP A 167 9.59 -18.33 30.25
CA TRP A 167 8.67 -18.57 31.34
C TRP A 167 9.09 -19.82 32.11
N VAL A 168 9.06 -19.73 33.43
CA VAL A 168 9.43 -20.85 34.34
C VAL A 168 8.32 -21.06 35.35
N ILE A 169 7.86 -22.30 35.48
CA ILE A 169 6.86 -22.69 36.49
C ILE A 169 7.48 -22.57 37.89
N ASP A 170 6.69 -22.28 38.91
CA ASP A 170 7.15 -22.09 40.28
C ASP A 170 8.05 -23.23 40.80
N SER A 171 7.64 -24.45 40.54
CA SER A 171 8.39 -25.66 41.02
C SER A 171 9.75 -25.84 40.34
N ALA A 172 9.94 -25.27 39.14
CA ALA A 172 11.18 -25.38 38.39
C ALA A 172 12.07 -24.14 38.51
N LEU A 173 11.61 -23.08 39.18
CA LEU A 173 12.32 -21.81 39.22
C LEU A 173 13.72 -21.93 39.80
N THR A 174 13.85 -22.51 41.00
CA THR A 174 15.14 -22.68 41.67
C THR A 174 16.09 -23.55 40.85
N PRO A 175 15.75 -24.80 40.43
CA PRO A 175 16.66 -25.60 39.64
C PRO A 175 17.04 -25.00 38.27
N VAL A 176 16.15 -24.24 37.64
CA VAL A 176 16.48 -23.53 36.39
C VAL A 176 17.52 -22.43 36.66
N LEU A 177 17.32 -21.61 37.70
CA LEU A 177 18.27 -20.58 38.06
C LEU A 177 19.64 -21.16 38.47
N GLU A 178 19.65 -22.25 39.26
CA GLU A 178 20.89 -22.99 39.60
C GLU A 178 21.61 -23.42 38.31
N SER A 179 20.92 -24.05 37.39
CA SER A 179 21.53 -24.51 36.15
C SER A 179 22.08 -23.35 35.30
N LEU A 180 21.38 -22.22 35.26
CA LEU A 180 21.83 -21.04 34.47
C LEU A 180 23.09 -20.42 35.03
N PHE A 181 23.15 -20.26 36.35
CA PHE A 181 24.29 -19.57 37.00
C PHE A 181 25.45 -20.48 37.28
N ASP A 182 25.25 -21.76 37.51
CA ASP A 182 26.34 -22.74 37.63
C ASP A 182 27.09 -22.95 36.32
N HIS A 183 26.36 -22.98 35.20
CA HIS A 183 26.95 -23.16 33.87
C HIS A 183 27.70 -21.91 33.38
N GLU A 184 27.19 -20.71 33.65
CA GLU A 184 27.87 -19.46 33.28
C GLU A 184 29.10 -19.16 34.17
N SER A 185 29.06 -19.55 35.40
CA SER A 185 30.20 -19.39 36.31
C SER A 185 31.44 -20.17 35.86
N ALA A 186 31.24 -21.26 35.10
CA ALA A 186 32.32 -22.07 34.53
C ALA A 186 32.97 -21.46 33.29
N GLU A 187 32.24 -20.65 32.51
CA GLU A 187 32.73 -20.15 31.20
C GLU A 187 33.17 -18.67 31.19
N GLN A 188 32.64 -17.78 32.03
CA GLN A 188 32.86 -16.33 31.86
C GLN A 188 33.02 -15.49 33.14
N GLY A 189 33.24 -16.11 34.32
CA GLY A 189 33.30 -15.34 35.56
C GLY A 189 31.92 -14.84 36.02
N ALA A 190 31.65 -15.01 37.32
CA ALA A 190 30.35 -14.78 37.94
C ALA A 190 29.64 -13.51 37.44
N HIS A 191 28.61 -13.67 36.62
CA HIS A 191 27.75 -12.56 36.24
C HIS A 191 26.87 -12.16 37.43
N GLN A 192 27.17 -11.02 38.00
CA GLN A 192 26.26 -10.37 38.94
C GLN A 192 25.10 -9.73 38.20
N VAL A 193 23.88 -10.14 38.52
CA VAL A 193 22.66 -9.53 38.02
C VAL A 193 22.32 -8.36 38.92
N THR A 194 22.65 -7.16 38.47
CA THR A 194 22.39 -5.90 39.19
C THR A 194 21.06 -5.28 38.78
N GLY A 195 20.29 -4.79 39.75
CA GLY A 195 19.05 -4.08 39.45
C GLY A 195 17.90 -4.99 38.98
N LEU A 196 17.74 -6.16 39.60
CA LEU A 196 16.64 -7.07 39.33
C LEU A 196 15.30 -6.47 39.79
N LYS A 197 14.34 -6.39 38.90
CA LYS A 197 12.94 -5.97 39.17
C LYS A 197 12.05 -7.18 39.29
N ILE A 198 11.45 -7.39 40.47
CA ILE A 198 10.42 -8.40 40.70
C ILE A 198 9.06 -7.74 40.67
N MET A 199 8.23 -8.12 39.72
CA MET A 199 6.91 -7.57 39.49
C MET A 199 5.84 -8.60 39.81
N ALA A 200 4.93 -8.27 40.73
CA ALA A 200 3.77 -9.10 41.05
C ALA A 200 2.59 -8.23 41.45
N ALA A 201 1.38 -8.69 41.18
CA ALA A 201 0.16 -8.00 41.63
C ALA A 201 0.05 -7.97 43.16
N GLN A 202 0.53 -9.04 43.80
CA GLN A 202 0.59 -9.17 45.27
C GLN A 202 2.04 -9.14 45.77
N LEU A 203 2.33 -8.22 46.66
CA LEU A 203 3.68 -8.02 47.22
C LEU A 203 4.18 -9.25 47.96
N ASP A 204 3.32 -10.05 48.60
CA ASP A 204 3.69 -11.24 49.35
C ASP A 204 4.41 -12.27 48.45
N GLN A 205 3.93 -12.44 47.21
CA GLN A 205 4.58 -13.35 46.22
C GLN A 205 5.96 -12.84 45.80
N ALA A 206 6.06 -11.51 45.56
CA ALA A 206 7.34 -10.90 45.22
C ALA A 206 8.34 -10.98 46.37
N GLN A 207 7.86 -10.78 47.60
CA GLN A 207 8.68 -10.87 48.79
C GLN A 207 9.21 -12.30 49.04
N LEU A 208 8.34 -13.31 48.82
CA LEU A 208 8.76 -14.72 48.95
C LEU A 208 9.87 -15.04 47.93
N LEU A 209 9.70 -14.62 46.67
CA LEU A 209 10.75 -14.81 45.65
C LEU A 209 12.05 -14.08 46.04
N LYS A 210 11.95 -12.83 46.46
CA LYS A 210 13.12 -12.06 46.90
C LYS A 210 13.90 -12.80 47.99
N THR A 211 13.21 -13.27 49.03
CA THR A 211 13.83 -14.02 50.11
C THR A 211 14.50 -15.30 49.62
N THR A 212 13.87 -16.02 48.66
CA THR A 212 14.46 -17.21 48.05
C THR A 212 15.72 -16.86 47.28
N LEU A 213 15.70 -15.80 46.47
CA LEU A 213 16.88 -15.37 45.71
C LEU A 213 18.02 -14.92 46.62
N GLU A 214 17.74 -14.18 47.66
CA GLU A 214 18.75 -13.71 48.63
C GLU A 214 19.38 -14.89 49.42
N SER A 215 18.60 -15.93 49.72
CA SER A 215 19.07 -17.08 50.45
C SER A 215 19.82 -18.11 49.58
N SER A 216 19.28 -18.43 48.40
CA SER A 216 19.81 -19.49 47.53
C SER A 216 20.86 -18.99 46.54
N PHE A 217 20.83 -17.71 46.21
CA PHE A 217 21.68 -17.08 45.16
C PHE A 217 22.40 -15.85 45.70
N ALA A 218 22.90 -15.94 46.95
CA ALA A 218 23.62 -14.84 47.61
C ALA A 218 24.81 -14.37 46.79
N GLY A 219 24.86 -13.09 46.46
CA GLY A 219 25.92 -12.47 45.66
C GLY A 219 25.73 -12.51 44.15
N ILE A 220 24.77 -13.27 43.62
CA ILE A 220 24.40 -13.26 42.20
C ILE A 220 23.41 -12.12 41.92
N PHE A 221 22.32 -12.08 42.67
CA PHE A 221 21.31 -11.01 42.52
C PHE A 221 21.60 -9.91 43.56
N THR A 222 21.87 -8.71 43.04
CA THR A 222 22.10 -7.52 43.89
C THR A 222 21.10 -6.44 43.48
N ASP A 223 20.72 -5.58 44.44
CA ASP A 223 19.76 -4.49 44.21
C ASP A 223 18.40 -4.97 43.67
N ILE A 224 17.70 -5.78 44.52
CA ILE A 224 16.40 -6.34 44.15
C ILE A 224 15.28 -5.35 44.48
N GLU A 225 14.67 -4.78 43.46
CA GLU A 225 13.51 -3.88 43.56
C GLU A 225 12.19 -4.68 43.47
N LEU A 226 11.29 -4.46 44.43
CA LEU A 226 9.97 -5.07 44.42
C LEU A 226 8.95 -4.06 43.89
N LEU A 227 8.18 -4.44 42.87
CA LEU A 227 7.15 -3.63 42.26
C LEU A 227 5.78 -4.31 42.40
N ALA A 228 4.88 -3.68 43.17
CA ALA A 228 3.48 -4.12 43.26
C ALA A 228 2.73 -3.68 42.01
N THR A 229 2.86 -4.47 40.94
CA THR A 229 2.20 -4.16 39.67
C THR A 229 1.95 -5.44 38.89
N ASP A 230 0.87 -5.45 38.15
CA ASP A 230 0.58 -6.48 37.15
C ASP A 230 1.32 -6.25 35.82
N GLY A 231 2.03 -5.13 35.69
CA GLY A 231 2.77 -4.74 34.49
C GLY A 231 1.92 -4.31 33.31
N VAL A 232 0.60 -4.13 33.47
CA VAL A 232 -0.30 -3.80 32.34
C VAL A 232 0.10 -2.48 31.68
N GLN A 233 0.40 -1.45 32.44
CA GLN A 233 0.78 -0.14 31.88
C GLN A 233 2.08 -0.23 31.10
N GLN A 234 3.10 -0.92 31.62
CA GLN A 234 4.36 -1.13 30.94
C GLN A 234 4.16 -1.93 29.65
N ARG A 235 3.36 -3.01 29.70
CA ARG A 235 3.02 -3.80 28.50
C ARG A 235 2.33 -2.97 27.43
N ASN A 236 1.33 -2.15 27.79
CA ASN A 236 0.62 -1.28 26.85
C ASN A 236 1.53 -0.22 26.22
N GLN A 237 2.46 0.34 26.99
CA GLN A 237 3.46 1.26 26.47
C GLN A 237 4.41 0.54 25.47
N ARG A 238 4.83 -0.68 25.79
CA ARG A 238 5.70 -1.50 24.94
C ARG A 238 5.01 -1.88 23.62
N LEU A 239 3.72 -2.15 23.64
CA LEU A 239 2.95 -2.46 22.42
C LEU A 239 2.96 -1.34 21.37
N GLN A 240 3.29 -0.11 21.74
CA GLN A 240 3.44 1.02 20.83
C GLN A 240 4.84 1.09 20.21
N GLY A 241 5.80 0.32 20.72
CA GLY A 241 7.17 0.26 20.23
C GLY A 241 7.35 -0.68 19.05
N LYS A 242 8.59 -0.72 18.54
CA LYS A 242 8.97 -1.70 17.50
C LYS A 242 9.19 -3.07 18.15
N LEU A 243 8.33 -4.01 17.86
CA LEU A 243 8.39 -5.39 18.33
C LEU A 243 8.71 -6.35 17.19
N THR A 244 9.29 -7.50 17.54
CA THR A 244 9.55 -8.57 16.58
C THR A 244 8.25 -9.32 16.32
N ASN A 245 7.82 -9.37 15.06
CA ASN A 245 6.68 -10.17 14.65
C ASN A 245 7.17 -11.60 14.34
N LEU A 246 6.52 -12.61 14.92
CA LEU A 246 6.82 -14.01 14.65
C LEU A 246 6.24 -14.49 13.30
N LEU A 247 5.28 -13.78 12.74
CA LEU A 247 4.72 -14.13 11.44
C LEU A 247 5.63 -13.65 10.32
N THR A 248 6.68 -14.44 10.06
CA THR A 248 7.69 -14.18 9.03
C THR A 248 7.80 -15.37 8.06
N GLY A 249 8.47 -15.17 6.93
CA GLY A 249 8.69 -16.23 5.95
C GLY A 249 7.36 -16.80 5.41
N ARG A 250 7.14 -18.11 5.59
CA ARG A 250 5.93 -18.81 5.13
C ARG A 250 4.65 -18.39 5.85
N PHE A 251 4.78 -17.87 7.07
CA PHE A 251 3.66 -17.37 7.87
C PHE A 251 3.41 -15.87 7.73
N GLN A 252 4.13 -15.22 6.84
CA GLN A 252 3.96 -13.79 6.64
C GLN A 252 2.55 -13.48 6.20
N VAL A 253 1.79 -12.85 7.08
CA VAL A 253 0.49 -12.29 6.74
C VAL A 253 0.74 -11.16 5.76
N ARG A 254 0.27 -11.33 4.53
CA ARG A 254 0.21 -10.20 3.59
C ARG A 254 -0.74 -9.20 4.23
N GLU A 255 -0.20 -8.08 4.66
CA GLU A 255 -1.05 -6.94 4.94
C GLU A 255 -1.89 -6.74 3.68
N VAL A 256 -3.20 -6.95 3.79
CA VAL A 256 -4.12 -6.34 2.86
C VAL A 256 -3.95 -4.85 3.15
N VAL A 257 -2.97 -4.26 2.48
CA VAL A 257 -2.81 -2.81 2.46
C VAL A 257 -4.15 -2.34 1.93
N GLU A 258 -5.00 -1.82 2.82
CA GLU A 258 -6.08 -0.96 2.37
C GLU A 258 -5.42 -0.01 1.38
N ASP A 259 -5.84 -0.09 0.11
CA ASP A 259 -5.32 0.70 -1.00
C ASP A 259 -5.56 2.19 -0.71
N ARG A 260 -4.89 2.70 0.32
CA ARG A 260 -4.75 4.14 0.49
C ARG A 260 -3.74 4.57 -0.56
N PRO A 261 -4.21 5.29 -1.56
CA PRO A 261 -3.31 5.73 -2.61
C PRO A 261 -2.11 6.42 -1.94
N PRO A 262 -0.89 6.04 -2.31
CA PRO A 262 0.32 6.52 -1.67
C PRO A 262 0.34 8.05 -1.69
N VAL A 263 0.92 8.67 -0.68
CA VAL A 263 0.88 10.14 -0.46
C VAL A 263 1.32 10.94 -1.69
N TRP A 264 2.21 10.38 -2.52
CA TRP A 264 2.65 10.99 -3.79
C TRP A 264 1.52 11.13 -4.82
N TRP A 265 0.47 10.28 -4.76
CA TRP A 265 -0.71 10.39 -5.62
C TRP A 265 -1.45 11.72 -5.42
N ARG A 266 -1.43 12.29 -4.21
CA ARG A 266 -2.02 13.60 -3.92
C ARG A 266 -1.33 14.72 -4.70
N GLY A 267 0.00 14.64 -4.85
CA GLY A 267 0.76 15.57 -5.69
C GLY A 267 0.37 15.44 -7.17
N LEU A 268 0.24 14.22 -7.67
CA LEU A 268 -0.16 13.93 -9.05
C LEU A 268 -1.59 14.39 -9.33
N ALA A 269 -2.51 14.17 -8.39
CA ALA A 269 -3.89 14.65 -8.47
C ALA A 269 -3.96 16.20 -8.48
N ALA A 270 -3.13 16.88 -7.70
CA ALA A 270 -3.05 18.35 -7.71
C ALA A 270 -2.55 18.88 -9.06
N VAL A 271 -1.50 18.27 -9.64
CA VAL A 271 -0.97 18.63 -10.96
C VAL A 271 -2.03 18.38 -12.04
N ALA A 272 -2.71 17.24 -12.00
CA ALA A 272 -3.81 16.93 -12.93
C ALA A 272 -4.97 17.93 -12.82
N ALA A 273 -5.33 18.33 -11.61
CA ALA A 273 -6.37 19.35 -11.37
C ALA A 273 -5.96 20.71 -11.96
N VAL A 274 -4.72 21.15 -11.76
CA VAL A 274 -4.19 22.38 -12.35
C VAL A 274 -4.20 22.29 -13.88
N TRP A 275 -3.82 21.15 -14.44
CA TRP A 275 -3.83 20.95 -15.89
C TRP A 275 -5.25 21.02 -16.48
N VAL A 276 -6.24 20.38 -15.83
CA VAL A 276 -7.65 20.45 -16.24
C VAL A 276 -8.18 21.88 -16.20
N VAL A 277 -7.88 22.63 -15.12
CA VAL A 277 -8.28 24.03 -15.00
C VAL A 277 -7.65 24.88 -16.11
N THR A 278 -6.37 24.69 -16.38
CA THR A 278 -5.63 25.43 -17.42
C THR A 278 -6.16 25.10 -18.81
N ALA A 279 -6.42 23.82 -19.11
CA ALA A 279 -7.00 23.38 -20.37
C ALA A 279 -8.43 23.94 -20.57
N THR A 280 -9.23 23.93 -19.52
CA THR A 280 -10.59 24.49 -19.56
C THR A 280 -10.57 26.01 -19.79
N LEU A 281 -9.67 26.72 -19.14
CA LEU A 281 -9.48 28.16 -19.31
C LEU A 281 -9.01 28.49 -20.74
N TYR A 282 -8.08 27.71 -21.28
CA TYR A 282 -7.62 27.83 -22.66
C TYR A 282 -8.76 27.67 -23.66
N LEU A 283 -9.56 26.61 -23.54
CA LEU A 283 -10.72 26.37 -24.40
C LEU A 283 -11.77 27.50 -24.30
N PHE A 284 -11.95 28.07 -23.09
CA PHE A 284 -12.87 29.18 -22.90
C PHE A 284 -12.38 30.45 -23.60
N ILE A 285 -11.08 30.77 -23.50
CA ILE A 285 -10.46 31.93 -24.18
C ILE A 285 -10.52 31.74 -25.69
N ASP A 286 -10.19 30.54 -26.18
CA ASP A 286 -10.23 30.23 -27.63
C ASP A 286 -11.64 30.37 -28.19
N ASN A 287 -12.63 29.83 -27.49
CA ASN A 287 -14.03 29.97 -27.87
C ASN A 287 -14.52 31.47 -27.87
N TYR A 288 -14.00 32.26 -26.91
CA TYR A 288 -14.32 33.68 -26.83
C TYR A 288 -13.68 34.47 -27.99
N THR A 289 -12.42 34.18 -28.33
CA THR A 289 -11.72 34.84 -29.45
C THR A 289 -12.33 34.47 -30.80
N LEU A 290 -12.66 33.20 -31.02
CA LEU A 290 -13.38 32.73 -32.21
C LEU A 290 -14.74 33.39 -32.36
N LYS A 291 -15.48 33.58 -31.28
CA LYS A 291 -16.76 34.28 -31.28
C LYS A 291 -16.62 35.77 -31.65
N GLN A 292 -15.57 36.44 -31.21
CA GLN A 292 -15.26 37.81 -31.59
C GLN A 292 -14.90 37.93 -33.08
N GLN A 293 -14.02 37.06 -33.57
CA GLN A 293 -13.61 37.00 -34.99
C GLN A 293 -14.84 36.73 -35.89
N SER A 294 -15.69 35.77 -35.53
CA SER A 294 -16.91 35.48 -36.26
C SER A 294 -17.87 36.71 -36.35
N ARG A 295 -17.98 37.46 -35.24
CA ARG A 295 -18.77 38.70 -35.24
C ARG A 295 -18.17 39.80 -36.13
N GLN A 296 -16.84 39.92 -36.16
CA GLN A 296 -16.16 40.89 -37.03
C GLN A 296 -16.35 40.54 -38.51
N VAL A 297 -16.13 39.27 -38.88
CA VAL A 297 -16.37 38.81 -40.27
C VAL A 297 -17.82 38.97 -40.68
N GLN A 298 -18.79 38.68 -39.78
CA GLN A 298 -20.21 38.94 -40.05
C GLN A 298 -20.52 40.44 -40.25
N ALA A 299 -19.93 41.31 -39.44
CA ALA A 299 -20.12 42.75 -39.56
C ALA A 299 -19.52 43.27 -40.86
N GLU A 300 -18.34 42.82 -41.29
CA GLU A 300 -17.74 43.15 -42.58
C GLU A 300 -18.58 42.64 -43.76
N ALA A 301 -19.04 41.38 -43.68
CA ALA A 301 -19.92 40.82 -44.71
C ALA A 301 -21.24 41.59 -44.83
N ILE A 302 -21.81 42.01 -43.70
CA ILE A 302 -23.03 42.85 -43.69
C ILE A 302 -22.74 44.24 -44.30
N SER A 303 -21.58 44.84 -44.00
CA SER A 303 -21.21 46.16 -44.55
C SER A 303 -21.00 46.09 -46.06
N LEU A 304 -20.34 45.03 -46.55
CA LEU A 304 -20.11 44.78 -47.96
C LEU A 304 -21.43 44.52 -48.70
N TYR A 305 -22.33 43.73 -48.13
CA TYR A 305 -23.63 43.46 -48.69
C TYR A 305 -24.49 44.77 -48.83
N LYS A 306 -24.46 45.63 -47.80
CA LYS A 306 -25.14 46.93 -47.83
C LYS A 306 -24.58 47.88 -48.88
N SER A 307 -23.26 47.82 -49.14
CA SER A 307 -22.67 48.67 -50.20
C SER A 307 -23.01 48.19 -51.60
N LEU A 308 -23.20 46.89 -51.79
CA LEU A 308 -23.61 46.32 -53.10
C LEU A 308 -25.09 46.40 -53.36
N PHE A 309 -25.96 46.37 -52.33
CA PHE A 309 -27.39 46.38 -52.42
C PHE A 309 -28.03 47.43 -51.49
N PRO A 310 -27.91 48.73 -51.82
CA PRO A 310 -28.44 49.79 -51.01
C PRO A 310 -29.98 49.80 -51.08
N GLY A 311 -30.66 49.43 -49.99
CA GLY A 311 -32.11 49.44 -49.84
C GLY A 311 -32.77 48.14 -49.42
N GLU A 312 -32.03 47.00 -49.39
CA GLU A 312 -32.55 45.71 -48.92
C GLU A 312 -32.45 45.54 -47.42
N ARG A 313 -33.53 45.04 -46.79
CA ARG A 313 -33.50 44.65 -45.36
C ARG A 313 -32.89 43.27 -45.17
N ILE A 314 -31.74 43.18 -44.41
CA ILE A 314 -31.09 41.97 -44.15
C ILE A 314 -31.83 41.19 -43.03
N ARG A 315 -32.40 40.03 -43.36
CA ARG A 315 -33.07 39.09 -42.44
C ARG A 315 -32.19 37.89 -42.14
N SER A 316 -31.50 37.34 -43.14
CA SER A 316 -30.48 36.29 -42.99
C SER A 316 -29.52 36.41 -44.19
N LEU A 317 -28.30 36.89 -43.90
CA LEU A 317 -27.28 37.17 -44.92
C LEU A 317 -26.97 35.94 -45.77
N GLU A 318 -26.79 34.80 -45.13
CA GLU A 318 -26.45 33.55 -45.81
C GLU A 318 -27.54 33.09 -46.81
N ARG A 319 -28.81 33.13 -46.40
CA ARG A 319 -29.92 32.75 -47.27
C ARG A 319 -30.15 33.75 -48.41
N GLN A 320 -29.94 35.03 -48.14
CA GLN A 320 -30.12 36.07 -49.16
C GLN A 320 -28.99 36.04 -50.20
N ILE A 321 -27.75 35.81 -49.80
CA ILE A 321 -26.61 35.62 -50.72
C ILE A 321 -26.84 34.33 -51.54
N LYS A 322 -27.24 33.25 -50.90
CA LYS A 322 -27.50 31.99 -51.61
C LYS A 322 -28.66 32.12 -52.60
N ALA A 323 -29.74 32.76 -52.20
CA ALA A 323 -30.91 33.00 -53.12
C ALA A 323 -30.55 33.90 -54.32
N LYS A 324 -29.61 34.84 -54.16
CA LYS A 324 -29.14 35.67 -55.30
C LYS A 324 -28.12 34.90 -56.14
N LEU A 325 -27.33 34.08 -55.63
CA LEU A 325 -26.43 33.16 -56.34
C LEU A 325 -27.20 32.07 -57.08
N ASP A 326 -28.27 31.54 -56.50
CA ASP A 326 -29.13 30.54 -57.10
C ASP A 326 -30.16 31.19 -58.08
N GLY A 327 -30.52 32.45 -57.83
CA GLY A 327 -31.51 33.19 -58.69
C GLY A 327 -30.89 33.85 -59.90
N ASP A 328 -29.63 34.06 -60.00
CA ASP A 328 -28.89 34.55 -61.18
C ASP A 328 -28.43 33.38 -62.09
N GLY A 329 -28.75 32.13 -61.71
CA GLY A 329 -28.35 30.90 -62.39
C GLY A 329 -29.42 30.34 -63.36
N ASP A 330 -30.62 30.95 -63.47
CA ASP A 330 -31.71 30.43 -64.29
C ASP A 330 -31.95 31.24 -65.61
N ALA A 331 -30.89 31.84 -66.13
CA ALA A 331 -30.91 32.32 -67.51
C ALA A 331 -29.71 31.77 -68.28
N ASP A 332 -29.95 30.74 -69.05
CA ASP A 332 -29.05 30.07 -69.99
C ASP A 332 -27.73 29.50 -69.38
N GLY A 333 -27.59 28.14 -69.35
CA GLY A 333 -26.52 27.38 -68.91
C GLY A 333 -25.14 27.54 -69.59
N ALA A 334 -24.79 28.74 -70.04
CA ALA A 334 -23.59 29.06 -70.81
C ALA A 334 -22.72 30.15 -70.17
N GLY A 335 -22.95 30.55 -68.91
CA GLY A 335 -22.19 31.62 -68.28
C GLY A 335 -20.86 31.07 -67.66
N PHE A 336 -19.95 31.98 -67.28
CA PHE A 336 -18.65 31.67 -66.66
C PHE A 336 -18.73 30.68 -65.44
N ILE A 337 -19.79 30.87 -64.66
CA ILE A 337 -19.97 30.00 -63.44
C ILE A 337 -20.40 28.59 -63.87
N GLY A 338 -21.26 28.44 -64.88
CA GLY A 338 -21.72 27.16 -65.39
C GLY A 338 -20.53 26.32 -65.94
N THR A 339 -19.78 26.91 -66.86
CA THR A 339 -18.62 26.27 -67.49
C THR A 339 -17.48 25.96 -66.49
N THR A 340 -17.24 26.87 -65.55
CA THR A 340 -16.23 26.64 -64.50
C THR A 340 -16.68 25.54 -63.52
N SER A 341 -17.97 25.40 -63.23
CA SER A 341 -18.48 24.35 -62.35
C SER A 341 -18.34 22.94 -62.94
N VAL A 342 -18.57 22.81 -64.26
CA VAL A 342 -18.32 21.56 -65.00
C VAL A 342 -16.86 21.21 -64.99
N LEU A 343 -15.94 22.16 -65.26
CA LEU A 343 -14.52 21.95 -65.18
C LEU A 343 -14.09 21.50 -63.82
N ALA A 344 -14.55 22.15 -62.74
CA ALA A 344 -14.21 21.81 -61.35
C ALA A 344 -14.71 20.41 -60.98
N ARG A 345 -15.89 20.00 -61.42
CA ARG A 345 -16.48 18.69 -61.20
C ARG A 345 -15.64 17.59 -61.86
N VAL A 346 -15.30 17.77 -63.13
CA VAL A 346 -14.49 16.83 -63.92
C VAL A 346 -13.09 16.72 -63.31
N TYR A 347 -12.48 17.85 -62.92
CA TYR A 347 -11.17 17.90 -62.31
C TYR A 347 -11.13 17.19 -60.96
N ALA A 348 -12.16 17.34 -60.14
CA ALA A 348 -12.31 16.67 -58.86
C ALA A 348 -12.60 15.15 -59.02
N ALA A 349 -13.46 14.77 -59.93
CA ALA A 349 -13.89 13.38 -60.18
C ALA A 349 -12.76 12.48 -60.68
N GLN A 350 -11.83 13.03 -61.45
CA GLN A 350 -10.69 12.28 -62.03
C GLN A 350 -9.49 12.19 -61.11
N GLY A 351 -9.53 12.86 -59.93
CA GLY A 351 -8.40 12.83 -58.99
C GLY A 351 -7.10 13.47 -59.49
N LEU A 352 -7.16 14.28 -60.53
CA LEU A 352 -6.01 14.87 -61.21
C LEU A 352 -5.33 16.02 -60.47
N GLN A 353 -5.79 16.35 -59.28
CA GLN A 353 -5.33 17.50 -58.45
C GLN A 353 -3.82 17.49 -58.16
N LYS A 354 -3.17 16.34 -58.18
CA LYS A 354 -1.71 16.22 -57.92
C LYS A 354 -0.88 16.20 -59.19
N GLN A 355 -1.48 15.95 -60.36
CA GLN A 355 -0.76 15.63 -61.58
C GLN A 355 -0.93 16.70 -62.67
N VAL A 356 -2.05 17.44 -62.63
CA VAL A 356 -2.36 18.52 -63.56
C VAL A 356 -2.58 19.83 -62.77
N GLN A 357 -1.80 20.85 -63.10
CA GLN A 357 -1.92 22.18 -62.48
C GLN A 357 -2.63 23.12 -63.41
N LEU A 358 -3.69 23.77 -62.92
CA LEU A 358 -4.40 24.84 -63.60
C LEU A 358 -3.56 26.12 -63.50
N MET A 359 -3.12 26.66 -64.61
CA MET A 359 -2.28 27.87 -64.68
C MET A 359 -3.10 29.17 -64.91
N SER A 360 -4.05 29.14 -65.80
CA SER A 360 -4.94 30.27 -66.03
C SER A 360 -6.28 29.84 -66.56
N LEU A 361 -7.31 30.63 -66.26
CA LEU A 361 -8.70 30.48 -66.70
C LEU A 361 -9.10 31.83 -67.36
N ARG A 362 -9.45 31.80 -68.64
CA ARG A 362 -9.96 32.98 -69.35
C ARG A 362 -11.33 32.62 -69.94
N PHE A 363 -12.33 33.39 -69.61
CA PHE A 363 -13.64 33.23 -70.18
C PHE A 363 -13.88 34.34 -71.18
N ASN A 364 -14.35 33.96 -72.38
CA ASN A 364 -14.75 34.90 -73.43
C ASN A 364 -16.29 34.94 -73.46
N ASP A 365 -16.86 36.01 -72.91
CA ASP A 365 -18.28 36.19 -72.77
C ASP A 365 -19.02 36.30 -74.16
N ARG A 366 -18.32 36.76 -75.19
CA ARG A 366 -18.86 36.91 -76.54
C ARG A 366 -19.01 35.60 -77.31
N LEU A 367 -18.11 34.65 -77.01
CA LEU A 367 -18.08 33.35 -77.65
C LEU A 367 -18.61 32.24 -76.75
N GLN A 368 -18.88 32.60 -75.47
CA GLN A 368 -19.25 31.65 -74.41
C GLN A 368 -18.21 30.49 -74.22
N GLU A 369 -16.93 30.82 -74.44
CA GLU A 369 -15.88 29.86 -74.43
C GLU A 369 -14.94 30.05 -73.18
N LEU A 370 -14.65 28.96 -72.50
CA LEU A 370 -13.69 28.91 -71.40
C LEU A 370 -12.35 28.38 -71.90
N VAL A 371 -11.33 29.21 -71.96
CA VAL A 371 -9.99 28.83 -72.30
C VAL A 371 -9.22 28.49 -71.01
N VAL A 372 -8.78 27.26 -70.89
CA VAL A 372 -8.09 26.74 -69.70
C VAL A 372 -6.66 26.39 -70.07
N GLU A 373 -5.73 27.02 -69.40
CA GLU A 373 -4.32 26.70 -69.53
C GLU A 373 -3.88 25.77 -68.41
N VAL A 374 -3.42 24.58 -68.74
CA VAL A 374 -3.05 23.55 -67.77
C VAL A 374 -1.62 23.09 -68.01
N ARG A 375 -0.93 22.77 -66.92
CA ARG A 375 0.38 22.13 -66.97
C ARG A 375 0.26 20.71 -66.39
N ALA A 376 0.57 19.71 -67.19
CA ALA A 376 0.56 18.33 -66.76
C ALA A 376 1.95 17.73 -66.81
N SER A 377 2.19 16.76 -65.98
CA SER A 377 3.46 16.02 -65.93
C SER A 377 3.63 15.01 -67.07
N ASN A 378 2.51 14.59 -67.69
CA ASN A 378 2.51 13.56 -68.72
C ASN A 378 1.37 13.82 -69.76
N LEU A 379 1.64 13.45 -71.03
CA LEU A 379 0.69 13.65 -72.15
C LEU A 379 -0.61 12.84 -71.99
N ASN A 380 -0.53 11.67 -71.36
CA ASN A 380 -1.70 10.83 -71.08
C ASN A 380 -2.72 11.50 -70.13
N GLU A 381 -2.23 12.28 -69.18
CA GLU A 381 -3.09 12.99 -68.21
C GLU A 381 -3.90 14.11 -68.88
N LEU A 382 -3.28 14.79 -69.85
CA LEU A 382 -3.96 15.79 -70.66
C LEU A 382 -5.04 15.17 -71.57
N GLN A 383 -4.75 13.98 -72.14
CA GLN A 383 -5.76 13.26 -72.94
C GLN A 383 -6.92 12.77 -72.09
N THR A 384 -6.64 12.31 -70.86
CA THR A 384 -7.69 11.88 -69.93
C THR A 384 -8.58 13.05 -69.51
N LEU A 385 -8.02 14.21 -69.20
CA LEU A 385 -8.76 15.42 -68.87
C LEU A 385 -9.62 15.90 -70.05
N ARG A 386 -9.04 15.88 -71.28
CA ARG A 386 -9.74 16.26 -72.49
C ARG A 386 -10.92 15.34 -72.77
N SER A 387 -10.73 14.03 -72.74
CA SER A 387 -11.80 13.06 -73.03
C SER A 387 -12.91 13.08 -71.95
N ALA A 388 -12.56 13.43 -70.70
CA ALA A 388 -13.56 13.61 -69.65
C ALA A 388 -14.38 14.90 -69.79
N LEU A 389 -13.75 15.97 -70.27
CA LEU A 389 -14.47 17.23 -70.60
C LEU A 389 -15.36 17.10 -71.82
N GLU A 390 -14.91 16.39 -72.87
CA GLU A 390 -15.69 16.09 -74.08
C GLU A 390 -16.92 15.20 -73.83
N LYS A 391 -16.95 14.50 -72.70
CA LYS A 391 -18.01 13.57 -72.30
C LYS A 391 -19.12 14.25 -71.48
N GLU A 392 -18.84 15.38 -70.85
CA GLU A 392 -19.74 16.13 -69.99
C GLU A 392 -20.17 17.48 -70.63
N GLY A 393 -19.58 17.93 -71.66
CA GLY A 393 -19.95 19.14 -72.44
C GLY A 393 -20.45 18.79 -73.79
#